data_ce5f5a1f4f96c15a22d2b6016f01e426
#
_entry.id   ce5f5a1f4f96c15a22d2b6016f01e426
#
_cell.length_a   1.000
_cell.length_b   1.000
_cell.length_c   1.000
_cell.angle_alpha   90.00
_cell.angle_beta   90.00
_cell.angle_gamma   90.00
#
_symmetry.space_group_name_H-M   'P 1'
#
loop_
_entity.id
_entity.type
_entity.pdbx_description
1 polymer ?
#
loop_
_entity_poly.entity_id
_entity_poly.type
_entity_poly.pdbx_seq_one_letter_code
_entity_poly.pdbx_strand_id
1 'polypeptide(L)'
;MSTLVVAEHNQSQVSSGTLSTVTAASQIGGDITLLVLGSQAGPAAEAAAKIPGVKNVLHAGDPKYDHYLAEEVAELLVAAQKAENYSHILAPSSNASKNYLPRAGAKLDVAPISDILAVIDKDTFIRPTYAGNAIAQIKSKDAVKLMTVRPTGFEKAASEGGNASVSPAMEAPTVGKTSFVSEEVNKSERPDLASARVIVSGGRGLKNGENFEMLYKLADKLGGAVGASRAAVDAGFVPNELQVGQTGKVVAPDLYVAAGISGAIQHLAGMKDSKTIVAINKDEEAPIFQVADYGLVDDLFKAVPELTEKI
;
A
#
# COMPACT_ATOMS: atom_id res chain seq x y z
N MET A 1 -18.55 0.32 19.99
CA MET A 1 -17.45 -0.23 19.18
C MET A 1 -16.81 0.94 18.47
N SER A 2 -15.50 1.07 18.56
CA SER A 2 -14.74 2.18 17.95
C SER A 2 -13.49 1.62 17.26
N THR A 3 -13.13 2.19 16.12
CA THR A 3 -12.00 1.80 15.29
C THR A 3 -11.04 2.96 15.14
N LEU A 4 -9.76 2.72 15.45
CA LEU A 4 -8.66 3.63 15.14
C LEU A 4 -8.06 3.25 13.79
N VAL A 5 -7.93 4.19 12.87
CA VAL A 5 -7.23 4.02 11.60
C VAL A 5 -6.00 4.92 11.59
N VAL A 6 -4.82 4.32 11.47
CA VAL A 6 -3.57 5.08 11.29
C VAL A 6 -3.52 5.55 9.86
N ALA A 7 -3.56 6.85 9.65
CA ALA A 7 -3.58 7.46 8.33
C ALA A 7 -2.16 7.62 7.76
N GLU A 8 -1.96 7.19 6.54
CA GLU A 8 -0.79 7.54 5.74
C GLU A 8 -1.15 8.74 4.84
N HIS A 9 -0.19 9.63 4.61
CA HIS A 9 -0.39 10.89 3.91
C HIS A 9 0.92 11.43 3.31
N ASN A 10 0.79 12.44 2.47
CA ASN A 10 1.90 13.22 1.91
C ASN A 10 2.00 14.62 2.52
N GLN A 11 1.67 14.78 3.80
CA GLN A 11 1.56 16.02 4.58
C GLN A 11 0.33 16.89 4.24
N SER A 12 -0.22 16.82 3.02
CA SER A 12 -1.37 17.63 2.61
C SER A 12 -2.65 16.81 2.36
N GLN A 13 -2.51 15.59 1.88
CA GLN A 13 -3.61 14.70 1.53
C GLN A 13 -3.38 13.31 2.12
N VAL A 14 -4.45 12.64 2.50
CA VAL A 14 -4.40 11.23 2.90
C VAL A 14 -4.11 10.35 1.69
N SER A 15 -3.40 9.24 1.90
CA SER A 15 -3.10 8.28 0.84
C SER A 15 -4.34 7.51 0.38
N SER A 16 -4.29 6.99 -0.85
CA SER A 16 -5.34 6.09 -1.36
C SER A 16 -5.51 4.84 -0.48
N GLY A 17 -4.42 4.34 0.10
CA GLY A 17 -4.45 3.23 1.06
C GLY A 17 -5.23 3.56 2.33
N THR A 18 -5.11 4.79 2.84
CA THR A 18 -5.92 5.27 3.96
C THR A 18 -7.41 5.28 3.61
N LEU A 19 -7.79 5.76 2.42
CA LEU A 19 -9.19 5.76 1.97
C LEU A 19 -9.77 4.33 1.90
N SER A 20 -9.03 3.37 1.37
CA SER A 20 -9.43 1.95 1.36
C SER A 20 -9.54 1.36 2.77
N THR A 21 -8.65 1.79 3.68
CA THR A 21 -8.69 1.35 5.09
C THR A 21 -9.91 1.92 5.83
N VAL A 22 -10.34 3.13 5.51
CA VAL A 22 -11.60 3.71 6.03
C VAL A 22 -12.81 2.90 5.57
N THR A 23 -12.82 2.45 4.31
CA THR A 23 -13.87 1.56 3.81
C THR A 23 -13.91 0.24 4.59
N ALA A 24 -12.77 -0.38 4.85
CA ALA A 24 -12.69 -1.58 5.69
C ALA A 24 -13.22 -1.31 7.11
N ALA A 25 -12.84 -0.18 7.72
CA ALA A 25 -13.33 0.23 9.03
C ALA A 25 -14.85 0.46 9.04
N SER A 26 -15.41 1.03 7.97
CA SER A 26 -16.86 1.22 7.82
C SER A 26 -17.61 -0.10 7.73
N GLN A 27 -17.04 -1.12 7.08
CA GLN A 27 -17.63 -2.48 7.02
C GLN A 27 -17.59 -3.19 8.39
N ILE A 28 -16.60 -2.93 9.22
CA ILE A 28 -16.56 -3.42 10.61
C ILE A 28 -17.66 -2.75 11.43
N GLY A 29 -17.93 -1.47 11.18
CA GLY A 29 -18.95 -0.66 11.84
C GLY A 29 -18.47 0.04 13.11
N GLY A 30 -19.32 0.91 13.64
CA GLY A 30 -19.02 1.76 14.80
C GLY A 30 -18.32 3.06 14.42
N ASP A 31 -17.84 3.78 15.42
CA ASP A 31 -17.20 5.09 15.25
C ASP A 31 -15.77 4.93 14.72
N ILE A 32 -15.41 5.72 13.71
CA ILE A 32 -14.07 5.73 13.12
C ILE A 32 -13.32 6.98 13.56
N THR A 33 -12.13 6.77 14.13
CA THR A 33 -11.17 7.83 14.44
C THR A 33 -9.94 7.66 13.56
N LEU A 34 -9.52 8.70 12.87
CA LEU A 34 -8.25 8.72 12.14
C LEU A 34 -7.13 9.26 13.02
N LEU A 35 -5.96 8.62 12.99
CA LEU A 35 -4.74 9.10 13.63
C LEU A 35 -3.77 9.58 12.55
N VAL A 36 -3.49 10.87 12.52
CA VAL A 36 -2.59 11.53 11.56
C VAL A 36 -1.30 11.89 12.28
N LEU A 37 -0.16 11.46 11.74
CA LEU A 37 1.16 11.55 12.37
C LEU A 37 2.04 12.58 11.67
N GLY A 38 2.78 13.37 12.43
CA GLY A 38 3.82 14.26 11.93
C GLY A 38 3.56 15.75 12.18
N SER A 39 4.65 16.47 12.40
CA SER A 39 4.62 17.90 12.78
C SER A 39 4.07 18.81 11.66
N GLN A 40 4.24 18.42 10.39
CA GLN A 40 3.78 19.15 9.22
C GLN A 40 2.47 18.58 8.65
N ALA A 41 1.81 17.65 9.33
CA ALA A 41 0.65 16.94 8.83
C ALA A 41 -0.71 17.60 9.15
N GLY A 42 -0.72 18.84 9.64
CA GLY A 42 -1.95 19.59 9.89
C GLY A 42 -2.91 19.63 8.71
N PRO A 43 -2.47 19.99 7.48
CA PRO A 43 -3.33 19.99 6.30
C PRO A 43 -3.89 18.59 5.97
N ALA A 44 -3.10 17.52 6.19
CA ALA A 44 -3.57 16.16 6.01
C ALA A 44 -4.62 15.76 7.05
N ALA A 45 -4.50 16.25 8.29
CA ALA A 45 -5.52 16.05 9.32
C ALA A 45 -6.85 16.75 8.96
N GLU A 46 -6.79 17.95 8.40
CA GLU A 46 -7.97 18.66 7.89
C GLU A 46 -8.58 17.94 6.68
N ALA A 47 -7.76 17.39 5.77
CA ALA A 47 -8.23 16.57 4.67
C ALA A 47 -8.89 15.28 5.18
N ALA A 48 -8.30 14.63 6.19
CA ALA A 48 -8.84 13.45 6.84
C ALA A 48 -10.22 13.69 7.47
N ALA A 49 -10.44 14.88 8.02
CA ALA A 49 -11.73 15.26 8.61
C ALA A 49 -12.88 15.38 7.62
N LYS A 50 -12.58 15.53 6.34
CA LYS A 50 -13.58 15.62 5.27
C LYS A 50 -14.03 14.26 4.73
N ILE A 51 -13.44 13.16 5.20
CA ILE A 51 -13.79 11.81 4.75
C ILE A 51 -15.13 11.40 5.37
N PRO A 52 -16.14 10.99 4.59
CA PRO A 52 -17.41 10.53 5.12
C PRO A 52 -17.26 9.31 6.03
N GLY A 53 -18.01 9.29 7.13
CA GLY A 53 -17.99 8.19 8.12
C GLY A 53 -16.88 8.31 9.17
N VAL A 54 -15.92 9.21 9.00
CA VAL A 54 -14.96 9.57 10.04
C VAL A 54 -15.64 10.48 11.04
N LYS A 55 -15.51 10.15 12.33
CA LYS A 55 -16.13 10.91 13.43
C LYS A 55 -15.14 11.87 14.09
N ASN A 56 -13.89 11.44 14.26
CA ASN A 56 -12.83 12.22 14.86
C ASN A 56 -11.51 12.04 14.11
N VAL A 57 -10.66 13.06 14.16
CA VAL A 57 -9.27 13.01 13.72
C VAL A 57 -8.38 13.41 14.88
N LEU A 58 -7.42 12.57 15.20
CA LEU A 58 -6.36 12.84 16.19
C LEU A 58 -5.09 13.19 15.43
N HIS A 59 -4.55 14.38 15.69
CA HIS A 59 -3.30 14.83 15.10
C HIS A 59 -2.14 14.73 16.11
N ALA A 60 -1.19 13.84 15.86
CA ALA A 60 0.03 13.69 16.63
C ALA A 60 1.15 14.53 16.00
N GLY A 61 1.18 15.83 16.34
CA GLY A 61 2.04 16.82 15.72
C GLY A 61 3.49 16.89 16.27
N ASP A 62 3.96 15.89 17.00
CA ASP A 62 5.35 15.85 17.50
C ASP A 62 6.31 15.41 16.37
N PRO A 63 7.47 16.10 16.19
CA PRO A 63 8.47 15.75 15.18
C PRO A 63 8.98 14.31 15.24
N LYS A 64 8.92 13.62 16.38
CA LYS A 64 9.29 12.21 16.50
C LYS A 64 8.47 11.27 15.63
N TYR A 65 7.31 11.73 15.12
CA TYR A 65 6.43 10.95 14.24
C TYR A 65 6.61 11.26 12.74
N ASP A 66 7.44 12.25 12.37
CA ASP A 66 7.58 12.72 10.99
C ASP A 66 8.02 11.62 10.00
N HIS A 67 8.80 10.64 10.48
CA HIS A 67 9.34 9.55 9.67
C HIS A 67 8.82 8.17 10.05
N TYR A 68 7.70 8.10 10.76
CA TYR A 68 7.05 6.84 11.16
C TYR A 68 8.01 5.85 11.85
N LEU A 69 8.93 6.32 12.68
CA LEU A 69 9.80 5.44 13.47
C LEU A 69 8.94 4.46 14.25
N ALA A 70 9.13 3.17 13.99
CA ALA A 70 8.19 2.14 14.42
C ALA A 70 8.07 2.03 15.94
N GLU A 71 9.15 2.31 16.66
CA GLU A 71 9.18 2.34 18.12
C GLU A 71 8.28 3.44 18.68
N GLU A 72 8.37 4.65 18.11
CA GLU A 72 7.61 5.82 18.54
C GLU A 72 6.12 5.66 18.21
N VAL A 73 5.82 5.21 16.99
CA VAL A 73 4.43 4.97 16.57
C VAL A 73 3.77 3.86 17.38
N ALA A 74 4.50 2.78 17.69
CA ALA A 74 3.95 1.69 18.50
C ALA A 74 3.60 2.14 19.93
N GLU A 75 4.40 3.00 20.56
CA GLU A 75 4.07 3.58 21.87
C GLU A 75 2.81 4.46 21.81
N LEU A 76 2.68 5.27 20.76
CA LEU A 76 1.50 6.08 20.57
C LEU A 76 0.23 5.24 20.42
N LEU A 77 0.31 4.13 19.65
CA LEU A 77 -0.83 3.21 19.49
C LEU A 77 -1.21 2.54 20.81
N VAL A 78 -0.23 2.18 21.64
CA VAL A 78 -0.47 1.63 22.98
C VAL A 78 -1.09 2.68 23.89
N ALA A 79 -0.63 3.94 23.84
CA ALA A 79 -1.22 5.03 24.59
C ALA A 79 -2.66 5.31 24.15
N ALA A 80 -2.91 5.33 22.83
CA ALA A 80 -4.24 5.52 22.27
C ALA A 80 -5.19 4.40 22.68
N GLN A 81 -4.73 3.15 22.65
CA GLN A 81 -5.53 2.01 23.09
C GLN A 81 -5.89 2.09 24.58
N LYS A 82 -4.95 2.49 25.42
CA LYS A 82 -5.20 2.65 26.87
C LYS A 82 -6.17 3.80 27.19
N ALA A 83 -6.13 4.89 26.41
CA ALA A 83 -6.97 6.05 26.63
C ALA A 83 -8.41 5.83 26.15
N GLU A 84 -8.59 5.24 24.97
CA GLU A 84 -9.88 5.21 24.24
C GLU A 84 -10.50 3.81 24.11
N ASN A 85 -9.76 2.76 24.46
CA ASN A 85 -10.20 1.36 24.42
C ASN A 85 -10.86 0.97 23.09
N TYR A 86 -10.13 1.19 21.98
CA TYR A 86 -10.59 0.81 20.65
C TYR A 86 -10.77 -0.71 20.52
N SER A 87 -11.82 -1.12 19.82
CA SER A 87 -12.05 -2.52 19.49
C SER A 87 -11.19 -3.00 18.32
N HIS A 88 -10.79 -2.06 17.44
CA HIS A 88 -9.98 -2.32 16.24
C HIS A 88 -8.95 -1.22 16.04
N ILE A 89 -7.76 -1.60 15.58
CA ILE A 89 -6.72 -0.67 15.12
C ILE A 89 -6.28 -1.12 13.73
N LEU A 90 -6.52 -0.28 12.73
CA LEU A 90 -6.24 -0.57 11.33
C LEU A 90 -5.16 0.36 10.77
N ALA A 91 -4.41 -0.14 9.80
CA ALA A 91 -3.51 0.67 8.99
C ALA A 91 -3.49 0.13 7.55
N PRO A 92 -3.20 0.95 6.51
CA PRO A 92 -2.93 0.44 5.18
C PRO A 92 -1.78 -0.58 5.20
N SER A 93 -1.82 -1.61 4.36
CA SER A 93 -0.74 -2.61 4.27
C SER A 93 0.47 -2.02 3.53
N SER A 94 1.28 -1.27 4.25
CA SER A 94 2.52 -0.63 3.78
C SER A 94 3.74 -1.16 4.51
N ASN A 95 4.94 -0.77 4.06
CA ASN A 95 6.18 -1.13 4.76
C ASN A 95 6.26 -0.48 6.15
N ALA A 96 5.75 0.74 6.31
CA ALA A 96 5.70 1.41 7.61
C ALA A 96 4.77 0.67 8.58
N SER A 97 3.55 0.39 8.18
CA SER A 97 2.56 -0.27 9.06
C SER A 97 2.96 -1.71 9.42
N LYS A 98 3.59 -2.43 8.50
CA LYS A 98 4.14 -3.77 8.74
C LYS A 98 5.28 -3.77 9.77
N ASN A 99 5.88 -2.61 10.06
CA ASN A 99 6.90 -2.45 11.08
C ASN A 99 6.30 -2.06 12.45
N TYR A 100 5.49 -0.99 12.52
CA TYR A 100 5.00 -0.51 13.81
C TYR A 100 3.82 -1.31 14.38
N LEU A 101 2.93 -1.85 13.53
CA LEU A 101 1.72 -2.53 14.01
C LEU A 101 2.01 -3.83 14.80
N PRO A 102 2.92 -4.72 14.34
CA PRO A 102 3.28 -5.89 15.12
C PRO A 102 3.97 -5.55 16.45
N ARG A 103 4.72 -4.44 16.50
CA ARG A 103 5.32 -3.95 17.75
C ARG A 103 4.25 -3.51 18.75
N ALA A 104 3.23 -2.79 18.28
CA ALA A 104 2.07 -2.42 19.10
C ALA A 104 1.32 -3.68 19.56
N GLY A 105 1.11 -4.66 18.67
CA GLY A 105 0.48 -5.94 19.00
C GLY A 105 1.21 -6.70 20.12
N ALA A 106 2.53 -6.79 20.04
CA ALA A 106 3.34 -7.42 21.09
C ALA A 106 3.23 -6.71 22.44
N LYS A 107 3.11 -5.37 22.45
CA LYS A 107 2.93 -4.58 23.68
C LYS A 107 1.53 -4.68 24.27
N LEU A 108 0.53 -4.95 23.45
CA LEU A 108 -0.87 -5.13 23.82
C LEU A 108 -1.23 -6.60 24.07
N ASP A 109 -0.28 -7.52 23.87
CA ASP A 109 -0.45 -8.99 23.98
C ASP A 109 -1.57 -9.51 23.06
N VAL A 110 -1.59 -9.06 21.80
CA VAL A 110 -2.54 -9.47 20.77
C VAL A 110 -1.85 -9.81 19.45
N ALA A 111 -2.46 -10.71 18.67
CA ALA A 111 -1.92 -11.14 17.38
C ALA A 111 -2.40 -10.25 16.23
N PRO A 112 -1.52 -9.52 15.51
CA PRO A 112 -1.91 -8.75 14.34
C PRO A 112 -2.37 -9.65 13.19
N ILE A 113 -3.44 -9.25 12.50
CA ILE A 113 -3.92 -9.88 11.28
C ILE A 113 -3.41 -9.05 10.10
N SER A 114 -2.45 -9.58 9.36
CA SER A 114 -1.84 -8.83 8.25
C SER A 114 -2.61 -9.01 6.95
N ASP A 115 -2.75 -7.90 6.21
CA ASP A 115 -3.09 -7.87 4.79
C ASP A 115 -4.50 -8.39 4.50
N ILE A 116 -5.52 -7.92 5.25
CA ILE A 116 -6.90 -8.36 5.04
C ILE A 116 -7.42 -7.89 3.68
N LEU A 117 -8.21 -8.76 3.02
CA LEU A 117 -8.87 -8.54 1.73
C LEU A 117 -10.36 -8.25 1.86
N ALA A 118 -10.98 -8.72 2.94
CA ALA A 118 -12.40 -8.53 3.19
C ALA A 118 -12.73 -8.61 4.68
N VAL A 119 -13.81 -7.96 5.06
CA VAL A 119 -14.45 -8.04 6.37
C VAL A 119 -15.70 -8.89 6.22
N ILE A 120 -15.82 -9.97 7.00
CA ILE A 120 -17.04 -10.81 7.05
C ILE A 120 -17.94 -10.34 8.19
N ASP A 121 -17.36 -10.13 9.35
CA ASP A 121 -17.99 -9.52 10.51
C ASP A 121 -16.92 -8.81 11.37
N LYS A 122 -17.31 -8.24 12.51
CA LYS A 122 -16.40 -7.51 13.42
C LYS A 122 -15.21 -8.34 13.95
N ASP A 123 -15.28 -9.66 13.92
CA ASP A 123 -14.26 -10.55 14.46
C ASP A 123 -13.64 -11.48 13.38
N THR A 124 -14.22 -11.49 12.15
CA THR A 124 -13.87 -12.46 11.09
C THR A 124 -13.45 -11.76 9.82
N PHE A 125 -12.27 -12.10 9.31
CA PHE A 125 -11.60 -11.44 8.20
C PHE A 125 -11.05 -12.45 7.19
N ILE A 126 -10.94 -12.04 5.93
CA ILE A 126 -10.31 -12.81 4.86
C ILE A 126 -8.91 -12.26 4.61
N ARG A 127 -7.93 -13.14 4.52
CA ARG A 127 -6.57 -12.75 4.15
C ARG A 127 -5.90 -13.77 3.24
N PRO A 128 -4.96 -13.36 2.38
CA PRO A 128 -4.17 -14.29 1.58
C PRO A 128 -3.03 -14.88 2.40
N THR A 129 -2.66 -16.11 2.04
CA THR A 129 -1.47 -16.81 2.52
C THR A 129 -0.75 -17.46 1.33
N TYR A 130 0.50 -17.90 1.50
CA TYR A 130 1.30 -18.49 0.42
C TYR A 130 1.31 -17.64 -0.86
N ALA A 131 1.64 -16.34 -0.70
CA ALA A 131 1.64 -15.36 -1.79
C ALA A 131 0.29 -15.24 -2.54
N GLY A 132 -0.82 -15.52 -1.86
CA GLY A 132 -2.16 -15.44 -2.42
C GLY A 132 -2.65 -16.72 -3.11
N ASN A 133 -1.91 -17.83 -3.03
CA ASN A 133 -2.36 -19.12 -3.54
C ASN A 133 -3.40 -19.79 -2.60
N ALA A 134 -3.44 -19.37 -1.35
CA ALA A 134 -4.47 -19.79 -0.41
C ALA A 134 -5.13 -18.57 0.22
N ILE A 135 -6.43 -18.64 0.39
CA ILE A 135 -7.23 -17.61 1.06
C ILE A 135 -7.72 -18.20 2.39
N ALA A 136 -7.36 -17.53 3.48
CA ALA A 136 -7.74 -17.95 4.83
C ALA A 136 -8.84 -17.04 5.39
N GLN A 137 -9.87 -17.64 5.95
CA GLN A 137 -10.83 -16.96 6.82
C GLN A 137 -10.35 -17.08 8.26
N ILE A 138 -10.11 -15.96 8.91
CA ILE A 138 -9.56 -15.89 10.26
C ILE A 138 -10.57 -15.23 11.18
N LYS A 139 -10.88 -15.86 12.30
CA LYS A 139 -11.64 -15.27 13.39
C LYS A 139 -10.73 -14.97 14.57
N SER A 140 -10.60 -13.69 14.94
CA SER A 140 -9.85 -13.26 16.14
C SER A 140 -10.71 -13.33 17.39
N LYS A 141 -10.10 -13.82 18.48
CA LYS A 141 -10.68 -13.80 19.82
C LYS A 141 -10.08 -12.71 20.72
N ASP A 142 -9.12 -11.97 20.20
CA ASP A 142 -8.43 -10.91 20.95
C ASP A 142 -9.39 -9.78 21.34
N ALA A 143 -9.13 -9.12 22.45
CA ALA A 143 -9.93 -8.00 22.91
C ALA A 143 -9.89 -6.81 21.94
N VAL A 144 -8.71 -6.52 21.41
CA VAL A 144 -8.48 -5.53 20.35
C VAL A 144 -7.90 -6.22 19.11
N LYS A 145 -8.44 -5.95 17.92
CA LYS A 145 -7.97 -6.51 16.65
C LYS A 145 -7.07 -5.51 15.94
N LEU A 146 -5.80 -5.88 15.78
CA LEU A 146 -4.84 -5.08 15.02
C LEU A 146 -4.73 -5.64 13.60
N MET A 147 -4.90 -4.80 12.57
CA MET A 147 -4.91 -5.28 11.20
C MET A 147 -4.22 -4.35 10.23
N THR A 148 -3.49 -4.91 9.27
CA THR A 148 -3.17 -4.18 8.06
C THR A 148 -4.17 -4.52 6.96
N VAL A 149 -4.62 -3.50 6.23
CA VAL A 149 -5.64 -3.58 5.20
C VAL A 149 -4.98 -3.52 3.83
N ARG A 150 -5.23 -4.49 2.96
CA ARG A 150 -4.74 -4.46 1.58
C ARG A 150 -5.53 -3.43 0.79
N PRO A 151 -4.89 -2.33 0.28
CA PRO A 151 -5.63 -1.28 -0.39
C PRO A 151 -6.41 -1.74 -1.62
N THR A 152 -5.90 -2.75 -2.35
CA THR A 152 -6.54 -3.31 -3.55
C THR A 152 -7.75 -4.19 -3.25
N GLY A 153 -7.98 -4.58 -2.00
CA GLY A 153 -9.13 -5.39 -1.58
C GLY A 153 -10.38 -4.57 -1.24
N PHE A 154 -10.26 -3.25 -1.15
CA PHE A 154 -11.35 -2.36 -0.73
C PHE A 154 -11.44 -1.14 -1.64
N GLU A 155 -12.64 -0.75 -2.00
CA GLU A 155 -12.85 0.51 -2.71
C GLU A 155 -12.40 1.71 -1.86
N LYS A 156 -11.96 2.77 -2.51
CA LYS A 156 -11.56 4.00 -1.84
C LYS A 156 -12.80 4.73 -1.32
N ALA A 157 -12.81 5.12 -0.05
CA ALA A 157 -13.80 6.05 0.47
C ALA A 157 -13.71 7.39 -0.27
N ALA A 158 -14.79 8.14 -0.34
CA ALA A 158 -14.76 9.51 -0.84
C ALA A 158 -13.87 10.37 0.05
N SER A 159 -13.11 11.28 -0.54
CA SER A 159 -12.20 12.20 0.18
C SER A 159 -12.91 13.46 0.70
N GLU A 160 -14.15 13.69 0.31
CA GLU A 160 -14.94 14.88 0.64
C GLU A 160 -16.37 14.48 1.03
N GLY A 161 -17.02 15.31 1.86
CA GLY A 161 -18.40 15.12 2.31
C GLY A 161 -18.56 14.83 3.80
N GLY A 162 -17.46 14.64 4.54
CA GLY A 162 -17.42 14.54 6.00
C GLY A 162 -17.13 15.89 6.66
N ASN A 163 -17.25 15.92 7.99
CA ASN A 163 -16.99 17.11 8.83
C ASN A 163 -16.54 16.72 10.24
N ALA A 164 -15.62 15.76 10.33
CA ALA A 164 -15.08 15.31 11.61
C ALA A 164 -14.34 16.43 12.37
N SER A 165 -14.30 16.35 13.71
CA SER A 165 -13.47 17.24 14.51
C SER A 165 -12.01 16.81 14.46
N VAL A 166 -11.11 17.79 14.40
CA VAL A 166 -9.66 17.57 14.55
C VAL A 166 -9.25 17.99 15.95
N SER A 167 -8.53 17.14 16.65
CA SER A 167 -8.00 17.40 18.00
C SER A 167 -6.57 16.88 18.13
N PRO A 168 -5.77 17.40 19.05
CA PRO A 168 -4.46 16.82 19.37
C PRO A 168 -4.61 15.37 19.82
N ALA A 169 -3.67 14.51 19.37
CA ALA A 169 -3.55 13.16 19.89
C ALA A 169 -3.00 13.19 21.33
N MET A 170 -3.21 12.08 22.05
CA MET A 170 -2.63 11.89 23.37
C MET A 170 -1.10 11.85 23.30
N GLU A 171 -0.45 12.23 24.38
CA GLU A 171 0.99 12.09 24.50
C GLU A 171 1.40 10.62 24.71
N ALA A 172 2.54 10.25 24.14
CA ALA A 172 3.17 8.96 24.37
C ALA A 172 4.65 9.15 24.76
N PRO A 173 5.21 8.25 25.57
CA PRO A 173 6.62 8.32 25.95
C PRO A 173 7.51 8.26 24.70
N THR A 174 8.60 9.02 24.72
CA THR A 174 9.65 8.92 23.69
C THR A 174 10.54 7.72 23.99
N VAL A 175 10.75 6.87 22.99
CA VAL A 175 11.58 5.66 23.13
C VAL A 175 13.06 5.98 22.92
N GLY A 176 13.36 6.79 21.91
CA GLY A 176 14.71 7.30 21.65
C GLY A 176 15.77 6.23 21.30
N LYS A 177 15.35 5.02 20.87
CA LYS A 177 16.26 3.92 20.49
C LYS A 177 16.77 4.01 19.07
N THR A 178 16.01 4.65 18.20
CA THR A 178 16.30 4.85 16.79
C THR A 178 16.19 6.32 16.45
N SER A 179 16.89 6.77 15.43
CA SER A 179 16.80 8.13 14.91
C SER A 179 16.76 8.08 13.39
N PHE A 180 16.01 9.00 12.80
CA PHE A 180 16.05 9.22 11.36
C PHE A 180 17.37 9.88 10.99
N VAL A 181 18.03 9.40 9.94
CA VAL A 181 19.28 9.96 9.44
C VAL A 181 19.02 10.69 8.13
N SER A 182 18.51 10.01 7.14
CA SER A 182 18.18 10.57 5.83
C SER A 182 17.33 9.61 5.02
N GLU A 183 16.60 10.14 4.05
CA GLU A 183 15.97 9.35 2.98
C GLU A 183 16.23 10.02 1.64
N GLU A 184 16.37 9.22 0.60
CA GLU A 184 16.42 9.69 -0.77
C GLU A 184 15.10 9.34 -1.44
N VAL A 185 14.35 10.36 -1.85
CA VAL A 185 13.09 10.23 -2.55
C VAL A 185 13.25 10.75 -3.96
N ASN A 186 13.11 9.87 -4.94
CA ASN A 186 13.07 10.28 -6.34
C ASN A 186 11.72 10.91 -6.65
N LYS A 187 11.70 12.22 -6.89
CA LYS A 187 10.50 12.91 -7.35
C LYS A 187 10.23 12.54 -8.80
N SER A 188 9.11 11.89 -9.04
CA SER A 188 8.60 11.59 -10.38
C SER A 188 7.35 12.42 -10.64
N GLU A 189 7.21 12.93 -11.85
CA GLU A 189 5.97 13.56 -12.31
C GLU A 189 4.89 12.52 -12.69
N ARG A 190 5.28 11.24 -12.82
CA ARG A 190 4.37 10.14 -13.12
C ARG A 190 3.52 9.77 -11.91
N PRO A 191 2.31 9.21 -12.15
CA PRO A 191 1.47 8.71 -11.07
C PRO A 191 2.22 7.72 -10.15
N ASP A 192 1.90 7.74 -8.87
CA ASP A 192 2.42 6.72 -7.94
C ASP A 192 1.86 5.33 -8.29
N LEU A 193 2.70 4.30 -8.21
CA LEU A 193 2.33 2.91 -8.50
C LEU A 193 1.07 2.43 -7.75
N ALA A 194 0.91 2.86 -6.50
CA ALA A 194 -0.24 2.42 -5.69
C ALA A 194 -1.58 3.02 -6.14
N SER A 195 -1.54 4.10 -6.95
CA SER A 195 -2.74 4.82 -7.40
C SER A 195 -2.93 4.81 -8.92
N ALA A 196 -1.90 4.42 -9.67
CA ALA A 196 -1.91 4.45 -11.13
C ALA A 196 -2.96 3.50 -11.72
N ARG A 197 -3.70 3.98 -12.73
CA ARG A 197 -4.66 3.16 -13.48
C ARG A 197 -3.99 2.30 -14.55
N VAL A 198 -2.82 2.70 -15.01
CA VAL A 198 -2.01 1.98 -15.98
C VAL A 198 -0.61 1.82 -15.40
N ILE A 199 -0.05 0.62 -15.48
CA ILE A 199 1.32 0.33 -15.07
C ILE A 199 2.02 -0.42 -16.19
N VAL A 200 3.19 0.10 -16.59
CA VAL A 200 4.11 -0.56 -17.51
C VAL A 200 5.31 -1.05 -16.72
N SER A 201 5.46 -2.36 -16.60
CA SER A 201 6.45 -2.96 -15.70
C SER A 201 7.52 -3.73 -16.45
N GLY A 202 8.78 -3.55 -16.01
CA GLY A 202 9.94 -4.19 -16.62
C GLY A 202 10.57 -5.27 -15.76
N GLY A 203 10.99 -6.35 -16.40
CA GLY A 203 11.72 -7.43 -15.77
C GLY A 203 13.20 -7.42 -16.10
N ARG A 204 13.91 -8.46 -15.61
CA ARG A 204 15.32 -8.69 -15.94
C ARG A 204 15.56 -8.88 -17.44
N GLY A 205 14.50 -9.19 -18.22
CA GLY A 205 14.56 -9.27 -19.68
C GLY A 205 14.97 -7.98 -20.36
N LEU A 206 14.86 -6.82 -19.70
CA LEU A 206 15.36 -5.53 -20.18
C LEU A 206 16.89 -5.41 -20.19
N LYS A 207 17.62 -6.33 -19.55
CA LYS A 207 19.08 -6.48 -19.52
C LYS A 207 19.86 -5.39 -18.76
N ASN A 208 19.45 -4.11 -18.80
CA ASN A 208 20.06 -2.99 -18.10
C ASN A 208 19.04 -1.87 -17.80
N GLY A 209 19.47 -0.85 -17.03
CA GLY A 209 18.62 0.28 -16.65
C GLY A 209 18.29 1.22 -17.81
N GLU A 210 19.22 1.42 -18.76
CA GLU A 210 18.99 2.31 -19.91
C GLU A 210 17.80 1.85 -20.76
N ASN A 211 17.59 0.55 -20.85
CA ASN A 211 16.47 -0.01 -21.61
C ASN A 211 15.09 0.23 -20.97
N PHE A 212 15.03 0.66 -19.71
CA PHE A 212 13.77 1.12 -19.09
C PHE A 212 13.23 2.38 -19.77
N GLU A 213 14.05 3.14 -20.49
CA GLU A 213 13.61 4.33 -21.22
C GLU A 213 12.46 4.04 -22.19
N MET A 214 12.44 2.86 -22.83
CA MET A 214 11.31 2.48 -23.69
C MET A 214 10.02 2.25 -22.92
N LEU A 215 10.11 1.78 -21.66
CA LEU A 215 8.93 1.61 -20.80
C LEU A 215 8.43 2.95 -20.28
N TYR A 216 9.34 3.86 -19.96
CA TYR A 216 8.96 5.23 -19.58
C TYR A 216 8.20 5.92 -20.72
N LYS A 217 8.66 5.81 -21.96
CA LYS A 217 7.96 6.36 -23.14
C LYS A 217 6.56 5.77 -23.33
N LEU A 218 6.42 4.46 -23.17
CA LEU A 218 5.12 3.78 -23.27
C LEU A 218 4.20 4.22 -22.12
N ALA A 219 4.72 4.27 -20.89
CA ALA A 219 3.95 4.70 -19.72
C ALA A 219 3.48 6.16 -19.87
N ASP A 220 4.33 7.07 -20.36
CA ASP A 220 3.99 8.47 -20.58
C ASP A 220 2.85 8.62 -21.60
N LYS A 221 2.89 7.87 -22.71
CA LYS A 221 1.80 7.85 -23.70
C LYS A 221 0.47 7.34 -23.13
N LEU A 222 0.54 6.40 -22.23
CA LEU A 222 -0.64 5.81 -21.57
C LEU A 222 -1.08 6.56 -20.30
N GLY A 223 -0.36 7.62 -19.91
CA GLY A 223 -0.61 8.36 -18.65
C GLY A 223 -0.43 7.48 -17.42
N GLY A 224 0.48 6.50 -17.49
CA GLY A 224 0.69 5.47 -16.49
C GLY A 224 1.96 5.62 -15.65
N ALA A 225 2.12 4.72 -14.69
CA ALA A 225 3.33 4.55 -13.89
C ALA A 225 4.25 3.47 -14.48
N VAL A 226 5.53 3.52 -14.10
CA VAL A 226 6.49 2.46 -14.41
C VAL A 226 6.74 1.62 -13.18
N GLY A 227 6.67 0.29 -13.33
CA GLY A 227 6.98 -0.69 -12.31
C GLY A 227 8.18 -1.56 -12.70
N ALA A 228 8.65 -2.36 -11.76
CA ALA A 228 9.73 -3.29 -12.01
C ALA A 228 9.59 -4.58 -11.20
N SER A 229 10.16 -5.68 -11.72
CA SER A 229 10.32 -6.89 -10.93
C SER A 229 11.44 -6.72 -9.90
N ARG A 230 11.38 -7.46 -8.80
CA ARG A 230 12.47 -7.50 -7.81
C ARG A 230 13.83 -7.80 -8.46
N ALA A 231 13.88 -8.72 -9.42
CA ALA A 231 15.12 -9.08 -10.10
C ALA A 231 15.74 -7.92 -10.91
N ALA A 232 14.93 -6.99 -11.42
CA ALA A 232 15.43 -5.78 -12.09
C ALA A 232 15.92 -4.74 -11.07
N VAL A 233 15.24 -4.61 -9.93
CA VAL A 233 15.66 -3.74 -8.82
C VAL A 233 16.96 -4.25 -8.19
N ASP A 234 17.04 -5.53 -7.84
CA ASP A 234 18.24 -6.14 -7.26
C ASP A 234 19.47 -6.05 -8.19
N ALA A 235 19.23 -6.02 -9.53
CA ALA A 235 20.27 -5.79 -10.53
C ALA A 235 20.65 -4.30 -10.70
N GLY A 236 20.03 -3.39 -9.96
CA GLY A 236 20.31 -1.96 -10.02
C GLY A 236 19.78 -1.26 -11.28
N PHE A 237 18.83 -1.84 -12.01
CA PHE A 237 18.27 -1.24 -13.23
C PHE A 237 17.40 -0.03 -12.92
N VAL A 238 16.66 -0.08 -11.81
CA VAL A 238 15.75 0.96 -11.34
C VAL A 238 15.72 0.99 -9.82
N PRO A 239 15.28 2.10 -9.21
CA PRO A 239 15.18 2.23 -7.75
C PRO A 239 14.11 1.30 -7.15
N ASN A 240 14.29 0.98 -5.85
CA ASN A 240 13.44 0.04 -5.11
C ASN A 240 11.97 0.48 -5.02
N GLU A 241 11.68 1.75 -5.06
CA GLU A 241 10.32 2.30 -5.02
C GLU A 241 9.45 1.89 -6.21
N LEU A 242 10.07 1.44 -7.33
CA LEU A 242 9.36 0.90 -8.50
C LEU A 242 9.09 -0.60 -8.39
N GLN A 243 9.50 -1.26 -7.31
CA GLN A 243 9.30 -2.70 -7.15
C GLN A 243 7.83 -3.05 -6.98
N VAL A 244 7.32 -3.91 -7.88
CA VAL A 244 6.01 -4.56 -7.78
C VAL A 244 6.19 -6.02 -7.35
N GLY A 245 5.45 -6.45 -6.34
CA GLY A 245 5.52 -7.83 -5.85
C GLY A 245 5.20 -7.95 -4.37
N GLN A 246 5.35 -9.14 -3.83
CA GLN A 246 5.05 -9.49 -2.43
C GLN A 246 5.81 -8.61 -1.42
N THR A 247 7.07 -8.26 -1.72
CA THR A 247 7.94 -7.44 -0.86
C THR A 247 8.04 -5.99 -1.32
N GLY A 248 7.44 -5.66 -2.47
CA GLY A 248 7.30 -4.32 -3.01
C GLY A 248 5.88 -3.78 -2.86
N LYS A 249 5.46 -2.96 -3.83
CA LYS A 249 4.09 -2.47 -3.90
C LYS A 249 3.16 -3.54 -4.47
N VAL A 250 1.98 -3.69 -3.88
CA VAL A 250 0.87 -4.48 -4.43
C VAL A 250 -0.06 -3.52 -5.17
N VAL A 251 -0.32 -3.82 -6.42
CA VAL A 251 -1.06 -2.96 -7.35
C VAL A 251 -2.21 -3.72 -8.01
N ALA A 252 -3.26 -3.01 -8.39
CA ALA A 252 -4.38 -3.54 -9.16
C ALA A 252 -4.88 -2.45 -10.15
N PRO A 253 -4.07 -2.10 -11.16
CA PRO A 253 -4.45 -1.13 -12.17
C PRO A 253 -5.55 -1.68 -13.11
N ASP A 254 -6.13 -0.77 -13.91
CA ASP A 254 -7.00 -1.18 -15.01
C ASP A 254 -6.21 -1.93 -16.10
N LEU A 255 -4.94 -1.54 -16.31
CA LEU A 255 -4.03 -2.18 -17.27
C LEU A 255 -2.62 -2.36 -16.67
N TYR A 256 -2.12 -3.58 -16.68
CA TYR A 256 -0.76 -3.94 -16.33
C TYR A 256 -0.02 -4.52 -17.51
N VAL A 257 1.02 -3.87 -18.00
CA VAL A 257 1.89 -4.34 -19.08
C VAL A 257 3.17 -4.92 -18.48
N ALA A 258 3.39 -6.22 -18.63
CA ALA A 258 4.56 -6.95 -18.15
C ALA A 258 5.54 -7.21 -19.27
N ALA A 259 6.64 -6.45 -19.37
CA ALA A 259 7.66 -6.58 -20.39
C ALA A 259 8.92 -7.28 -19.85
N GLY A 260 9.24 -8.46 -20.38
CA GLY A 260 10.41 -9.24 -19.98
C GLY A 260 10.40 -9.71 -18.53
N ILE A 261 9.22 -9.94 -17.97
CA ILE A 261 8.97 -10.47 -16.63
C ILE A 261 8.66 -11.95 -16.73
N SER A 262 9.31 -12.78 -15.91
CA SER A 262 9.09 -14.23 -15.92
C SER A 262 7.76 -14.68 -15.33
N GLY A 263 7.20 -13.90 -14.39
CA GLY A 263 5.99 -14.30 -13.67
C GLY A 263 6.26 -15.19 -12.46
N ALA A 264 7.37 -14.97 -11.75
CA ALA A 264 7.59 -15.62 -10.47
C ALA A 264 6.45 -15.31 -9.50
N ILE A 265 6.07 -16.29 -8.65
CA ILE A 265 4.92 -16.21 -7.76
C ILE A 265 4.94 -14.97 -6.85
N GLN A 266 6.13 -14.50 -6.46
CA GLN A 266 6.30 -13.30 -5.66
C GLN A 266 5.95 -12.02 -6.43
N HIS A 267 6.19 -11.99 -7.75
CA HIS A 267 5.77 -10.89 -8.60
C HIS A 267 4.27 -10.92 -8.84
N LEU A 268 3.73 -12.11 -9.17
CA LEU A 268 2.30 -12.30 -9.37
C LEU A 268 1.49 -11.89 -8.16
N ALA A 269 1.96 -12.15 -6.94
CA ALA A 269 1.31 -11.71 -5.71
C ALA A 269 1.12 -10.18 -5.62
N GLY A 270 1.91 -9.42 -6.38
CA GLY A 270 1.85 -7.96 -6.41
C GLY A 270 1.00 -7.37 -7.53
N MET A 271 0.57 -8.16 -8.56
CA MET A 271 -0.11 -7.57 -9.72
C MET A 271 -1.26 -8.42 -10.32
N LYS A 272 -1.45 -9.65 -9.86
CA LYS A 272 -2.43 -10.57 -10.44
C LYS A 272 -3.89 -10.09 -10.35
N ASP A 273 -4.18 -9.15 -9.44
CA ASP A 273 -5.53 -8.57 -9.27
C ASP A 273 -5.77 -7.38 -10.22
N SER A 274 -4.86 -7.11 -11.17
CA SER A 274 -5.05 -6.14 -12.25
C SER A 274 -6.22 -6.54 -13.14
N LYS A 275 -7.00 -5.57 -13.65
CA LYS A 275 -8.19 -5.88 -14.46
C LYS A 275 -7.83 -6.47 -15.83
N THR A 276 -6.74 -5.97 -16.42
CA THR A 276 -6.21 -6.48 -17.67
C THR A 276 -4.71 -6.59 -17.57
N ILE A 277 -4.18 -7.76 -17.90
CA ILE A 277 -2.75 -8.07 -17.90
C ILE A 277 -2.29 -8.38 -19.32
N VAL A 278 -1.33 -7.59 -19.80
CA VAL A 278 -0.65 -7.80 -21.09
C VAL A 278 0.78 -8.27 -20.82
N ALA A 279 1.19 -9.40 -21.35
CA ALA A 279 2.54 -9.93 -21.20
C ALA A 279 3.31 -9.93 -22.52
N ILE A 280 4.54 -9.43 -22.51
CA ILE A 280 5.49 -9.47 -23.64
C ILE A 280 6.73 -10.21 -23.14
N ASN A 281 6.99 -11.39 -23.68
CA ASN A 281 8.14 -12.20 -23.32
C ASN A 281 8.56 -13.05 -24.53
N LYS A 282 9.87 -13.27 -24.69
CA LYS A 282 10.39 -14.17 -25.73
C LYS A 282 10.26 -15.66 -25.40
N ASP A 283 10.08 -15.98 -24.11
CA ASP A 283 9.91 -17.35 -23.61
C ASP A 283 8.41 -17.63 -23.51
N GLU A 284 7.91 -18.49 -24.41
CA GLU A 284 6.49 -18.87 -24.46
C GLU A 284 6.02 -19.66 -23.23
N GLU A 285 6.96 -20.32 -22.53
CA GLU A 285 6.69 -21.07 -21.30
C GLU A 285 6.78 -20.19 -20.03
N ALA A 286 7.03 -18.89 -20.16
CA ALA A 286 7.13 -18.01 -19.01
C ALA A 286 5.82 -17.99 -18.19
N PRO A 287 5.86 -18.24 -16.86
CA PRO A 287 4.67 -18.31 -16.02
C PRO A 287 3.77 -17.06 -16.06
N ILE A 288 4.29 -15.91 -16.50
CA ILE A 288 3.51 -14.68 -16.65
C ILE A 288 2.32 -14.86 -17.61
N PHE A 289 2.47 -15.72 -18.64
CA PHE A 289 1.41 -15.98 -19.59
C PHE A 289 0.22 -16.75 -18.99
N GLN A 290 0.40 -17.43 -17.86
CA GLN A 290 -0.70 -18.13 -17.16
C GLN A 290 -1.71 -17.18 -16.53
N VAL A 291 -1.31 -15.92 -16.28
CA VAL A 291 -2.16 -14.88 -15.67
C VAL A 291 -2.45 -13.74 -16.64
N ALA A 292 -1.85 -13.73 -17.82
CA ALA A 292 -2.04 -12.68 -18.81
C ALA A 292 -3.36 -12.88 -19.58
N ASP A 293 -4.13 -11.81 -19.75
CA ASP A 293 -5.31 -11.77 -20.63
C ASP A 293 -4.87 -11.73 -22.10
N TYR A 294 -3.74 -11.05 -22.37
CA TYR A 294 -3.12 -10.96 -23.69
C TYR A 294 -1.63 -11.23 -23.59
N GLY A 295 -1.15 -12.17 -24.40
CA GLY A 295 0.26 -12.54 -24.48
C GLY A 295 0.85 -12.30 -25.86
N LEU A 296 2.04 -11.71 -25.90
CA LEU A 296 2.83 -11.57 -27.12
C LEU A 296 4.19 -12.27 -26.91
N VAL A 297 4.41 -13.34 -27.64
CA VAL A 297 5.70 -14.05 -27.66
C VAL A 297 6.58 -13.40 -28.74
N ASP A 298 7.38 -12.42 -28.36
CA ASP A 298 8.27 -11.68 -29.26
C ASP A 298 9.42 -11.02 -28.48
N ASP A 299 10.37 -10.44 -29.20
CA ASP A 299 11.42 -9.61 -28.64
C ASP A 299 10.84 -8.25 -28.17
N LEU A 300 10.90 -8.02 -26.87
CA LEU A 300 10.40 -6.79 -26.26
C LEU A 300 11.08 -5.51 -26.81
N PHE A 301 12.33 -5.61 -27.25
CA PHE A 301 13.06 -4.47 -27.86
C PHE A 301 12.50 -4.05 -29.23
N LYS A 302 11.70 -4.90 -29.84
CA LYS A 302 10.94 -4.60 -31.07
C LYS A 302 9.48 -4.29 -30.73
N ALA A 303 8.85 -5.14 -29.93
CA ALA A 303 7.41 -5.05 -29.64
C ALA A 303 7.02 -3.79 -28.86
N VAL A 304 7.80 -3.40 -27.83
CA VAL A 304 7.46 -2.22 -27.00
C VAL A 304 7.57 -0.91 -27.78
N PRO A 305 8.64 -0.63 -28.56
CA PRO A 305 8.70 0.55 -29.42
C PRO A 305 7.58 0.58 -30.44
N GLU A 306 7.29 -0.54 -31.13
CA GLU A 306 6.22 -0.62 -32.12
C GLU A 306 4.84 -0.35 -31.50
N LEU A 307 4.58 -0.93 -30.31
CA LEU A 307 3.36 -0.63 -29.55
C LEU A 307 3.28 0.84 -29.21
N THR A 308 4.40 1.45 -28.77
CA THR A 308 4.47 2.86 -28.44
C THR A 308 4.16 3.77 -29.63
N GLU A 309 4.56 3.41 -30.82
CA GLU A 309 4.27 4.17 -32.04
C GLU A 309 2.79 4.08 -32.46
N LYS A 310 2.15 2.92 -32.24
CA LYS A 310 0.77 2.66 -32.67
C LYS A 310 -0.32 3.19 -31.73
N ILE A 311 0.02 3.52 -30.49
CA ILE A 311 -0.86 4.16 -29.50
C ILE A 311 -0.70 5.67 -29.57
#